data_47febe6f8004dbf766e66e74a82a98da
#
_entry.id   47febe6f8004dbf766e66e74a82a98da
#
_cell.length_a   1.000
_cell.length_b   1.000
_cell.length_c   1.000
_cell.angle_alpha   90.00
_cell.angle_beta   90.00
_cell.angle_gamma   90.00
#
_symmetry.space_group_name_H-M   'P 1'
#
loop_
_entity.id
_entity.type
_entity.pdbx_description
1 polymer ?
#
loop_
_entity_poly.entity_id
_entity_poly.type
_entity_poly.pdbx_seq_one_letter_code
_entity_poly.pdbx_strand_id
1 'polypeptide(L)'
;DYSLMKTKIKGKEIKGLSSSVIYGPNAAGKTNIIGAMDVLRAIVLRGNIRNSEEKSSPNPAAAALELIPNNNEMESKPICFEIEFYEEDGEDHKFKIHYELEVDLGTFLEEEHQRKILAEVLEVNGERVFERTQDLKIENLKVIKDYLSDITEQNADSVNEIAKNSLNQEELFLTNGFKLIFSPKFTKLIVDWFTNKFMVIYRADSMQLIKRFADPKKK
;
A
#
# COMPACT_ATOMS: atom_id res chain seq x y z
N ASP A 1 12.38 10.81 -23.61
CA ASP A 1 11.69 9.58 -23.25
C ASP A 1 10.23 9.90 -22.90
N TYR A 2 9.31 9.50 -23.77
CA TYR A 2 7.88 9.84 -23.65
C TYR A 2 7.15 9.03 -22.57
N SER A 3 7.78 8.03 -21.99
CA SER A 3 7.21 7.16 -20.96
C SER A 3 7.36 7.73 -19.54
N LEU A 4 8.21 8.74 -19.35
CA LEU A 4 8.49 9.32 -18.04
C LEU A 4 7.67 10.59 -17.83
N MET A 5 6.78 10.56 -16.85
CA MET A 5 6.15 11.77 -16.32
C MET A 5 7.16 12.53 -15.45
N LYS A 6 7.21 13.84 -15.62
CA LYS A 6 8.10 14.72 -14.87
C LYS A 6 7.27 15.62 -13.96
N THR A 7 7.66 15.69 -12.71
CA THR A 7 7.09 16.65 -11.75
C THR A 7 8.20 17.26 -10.90
N LYS A 8 7.89 18.30 -10.15
CA LYS A 8 8.85 18.88 -9.21
C LYS A 8 8.29 18.76 -7.80
N ILE A 9 9.10 18.24 -6.90
CA ILE A 9 8.81 18.22 -5.46
C ILE A 9 9.95 18.94 -4.75
N LYS A 10 9.62 19.91 -3.90
CA LYS A 10 10.61 20.73 -3.19
C LYS A 10 11.72 21.27 -4.13
N GLY A 11 11.36 21.65 -5.37
CA GLY A 11 12.28 22.19 -6.37
C GLY A 11 13.15 21.16 -7.13
N LYS A 12 13.13 19.89 -6.77
CA LYS A 12 13.82 18.80 -7.48
C LYS A 12 12.93 18.21 -8.57
N GLU A 13 13.46 18.05 -9.78
CA GLU A 13 12.78 17.32 -10.86
C GLU A 13 12.75 15.84 -10.52
N ILE A 14 11.56 15.26 -10.56
CA ILE A 14 11.31 13.86 -10.29
C ILE A 14 10.70 13.24 -11.53
N LYS A 15 11.07 12.01 -11.83
CA LYS A 15 10.61 11.25 -12.99
C LYS A 15 9.93 9.98 -12.51
N GLY A 16 8.72 9.73 -13.00
CA GLY A 16 7.96 8.51 -12.69
C GLY A 16 7.41 7.86 -13.96
N LEU A 17 7.24 6.55 -13.92
CA LEU A 17 6.56 5.80 -14.97
C LEU A 17 5.05 5.95 -14.81
N SER A 18 4.35 6.32 -15.89
CA SER A 18 2.88 6.29 -15.92
C SER A 18 2.33 4.90 -16.24
N SER A 19 3.12 4.11 -16.97
CA SER A 19 2.78 2.74 -17.35
C SER A 19 4.05 1.94 -17.59
N SER A 20 3.97 0.65 -17.36
CA SER A 20 5.03 -0.31 -17.69
C SER A 20 4.44 -1.53 -18.38
N VAL A 21 5.14 -2.04 -19.39
CA VAL A 21 4.76 -3.25 -20.10
C VAL A 21 5.88 -4.28 -19.96
N ILE A 22 5.51 -5.47 -19.50
CA ILE A 22 6.46 -6.56 -19.26
C ILE A 22 6.38 -7.57 -20.40
N TYR A 23 7.48 -7.73 -21.13
CA TYR A 23 7.63 -8.72 -22.19
C TYR A 23 8.57 -9.85 -21.78
N GLY A 24 8.40 -11.00 -22.38
CA GLY A 24 9.29 -12.15 -22.21
C GLY A 24 8.64 -13.45 -22.70
N PRO A 25 9.40 -14.55 -22.78
CA PRO A 25 8.87 -15.86 -23.19
C PRO A 25 7.81 -16.37 -22.21
N ASN A 26 7.03 -17.36 -22.67
CA ASN A 26 6.05 -18.03 -21.79
C ASN A 26 6.78 -18.68 -20.62
N ALA A 27 6.11 -18.75 -19.49
CA ALA A 27 6.65 -19.28 -18.22
C ALA A 27 7.84 -18.51 -17.60
N ALA A 28 8.17 -17.30 -18.08
CA ALA A 28 9.25 -16.46 -17.53
C ALA A 28 8.85 -15.67 -16.26
N GLY A 29 7.74 -16.00 -15.61
CA GLY A 29 7.33 -15.36 -14.36
C GLY A 29 6.64 -13.98 -14.50
N LYS A 30 6.33 -13.51 -15.71
CA LYS A 30 5.65 -12.21 -15.92
C LYS A 30 4.37 -12.06 -15.12
N THR A 31 3.53 -13.07 -15.15
CA THR A 31 2.26 -13.09 -14.40
C THR A 31 2.48 -13.04 -12.90
N ASN A 32 3.57 -13.64 -12.40
CA ASN A 32 3.89 -13.60 -10.97
C ASN A 32 4.25 -12.18 -10.51
N ILE A 33 4.98 -11.40 -11.32
CA ILE A 33 5.29 -10.00 -11.03
C ILE A 33 4.00 -9.19 -10.95
N ILE A 34 3.12 -9.33 -11.95
CA ILE A 34 1.82 -8.66 -11.98
C ILE A 34 0.95 -9.10 -10.78
N GLY A 35 0.95 -10.41 -10.49
CA GLY A 35 0.23 -10.98 -9.35
C GLY A 35 0.73 -10.42 -8.01
N ALA A 36 2.04 -10.27 -7.82
CA ALA A 36 2.61 -9.69 -6.61
C ALA A 36 2.15 -8.24 -6.39
N MET A 37 2.06 -7.45 -7.48
CA MET A 37 1.55 -6.08 -7.40
C MET A 37 0.07 -6.04 -7.00
N ASP A 38 -0.75 -6.95 -7.53
CA ASP A 38 -2.17 -7.05 -7.20
C ASP A 38 -2.37 -7.54 -5.75
N VAL A 39 -1.52 -8.44 -5.28
CA VAL A 39 -1.46 -8.89 -3.89
C VAL A 39 -1.18 -7.72 -2.95
N LEU A 40 -0.13 -6.94 -3.19
CA LEU A 40 0.18 -5.76 -2.38
C LEU A 40 -1.00 -4.79 -2.34
N ARG A 41 -1.59 -4.50 -3.52
CA ARG A 41 -2.77 -3.65 -3.62
C ARG A 41 -3.92 -4.17 -2.75
N ALA A 42 -4.21 -5.45 -2.82
CA ALA A 42 -5.30 -6.06 -2.05
C ALA A 42 -5.02 -6.02 -0.54
N ILE A 43 -3.80 -6.29 -0.10
CA ILE A 43 -3.39 -6.19 1.31
C ILE A 43 -3.61 -4.76 1.83
N VAL A 44 -3.15 -3.75 1.10
CA VAL A 44 -3.31 -2.33 1.50
C VAL A 44 -4.79 -1.95 1.58
N LEU A 45 -5.60 -2.32 0.59
CA LEU A 45 -7.03 -2.00 0.57
C LEU A 45 -7.83 -2.72 1.66
N ARG A 46 -7.44 -3.92 2.03
CA ARG A 46 -8.05 -4.70 3.12
C ARG A 46 -7.56 -4.26 4.50
N GLY A 47 -6.34 -3.74 4.57
CA GLY A 47 -5.68 -3.37 5.81
C GLY A 47 -5.18 -4.56 6.63
N ASN A 48 -5.11 -5.77 6.05
CA ASN A 48 -4.64 -6.96 6.75
C ASN A 48 -4.18 -8.07 5.78
N ILE A 49 -3.48 -9.07 6.32
CA ILE A 49 -2.95 -10.23 5.59
C ILE A 49 -3.74 -11.52 5.86
N ARG A 50 -4.97 -11.41 6.38
CA ARG A 50 -5.85 -12.57 6.61
C ARG A 50 -6.44 -13.07 5.30
N ASN A 51 -6.68 -14.37 5.20
CA ASN A 51 -7.51 -14.91 4.12
C ASN A 51 -8.96 -14.49 4.36
N SER A 52 -9.68 -14.18 3.27
CA SER A 52 -11.09 -13.86 3.34
C SER A 52 -11.89 -15.05 2.85
N GLU A 53 -12.76 -15.58 3.69
CA GLU A 53 -13.76 -16.57 3.31
C GLU A 53 -14.96 -15.91 2.60
N GLU A 54 -15.14 -14.61 2.76
CA GLU A 54 -16.25 -13.87 2.18
C GLU A 54 -16.01 -13.54 0.70
N LYS A 55 -16.81 -14.16 -0.15
CA LYS A 55 -16.86 -13.87 -1.59
C LYS A 55 -17.54 -12.52 -1.92
N SER A 56 -18.07 -11.81 -0.93
CA SER A 56 -18.85 -10.59 -1.10
C SER A 56 -18.26 -9.38 -0.39
N SER A 57 -17.09 -8.94 -0.82
CA SER A 57 -16.60 -7.61 -0.42
C SER A 57 -17.22 -6.55 -1.33
N PRO A 58 -17.63 -5.38 -0.79
CA PRO A 58 -18.04 -4.24 -1.61
C PRO A 58 -16.91 -3.69 -2.50
N ASN A 59 -15.67 -4.07 -2.25
CA ASN A 59 -14.52 -3.79 -3.12
C ASN A 59 -14.11 -5.08 -3.87
N PRO A 60 -14.43 -5.22 -5.18
CA PRO A 60 -14.11 -6.41 -5.95
C PRO A 60 -12.61 -6.73 -6.00
N ALA A 61 -11.76 -5.74 -5.89
CA ALA A 61 -10.29 -5.92 -5.89
C ALA A 61 -9.76 -6.56 -4.60
N ALA A 62 -10.51 -6.46 -3.50
CA ALA A 62 -10.14 -7.03 -2.22
C ALA A 62 -10.85 -8.35 -1.92
N ALA A 63 -11.89 -8.70 -2.68
CA ALA A 63 -12.84 -9.76 -2.32
C ALA A 63 -12.33 -11.18 -2.49
N ALA A 64 -11.33 -11.42 -3.31
CA ALA A 64 -10.99 -12.77 -3.77
C ALA A 64 -9.51 -13.15 -3.57
N LEU A 65 -8.78 -12.43 -2.75
CA LEU A 65 -7.37 -12.73 -2.53
C LEU A 65 -7.20 -13.75 -1.42
N GLU A 66 -6.68 -14.89 -1.78
CA GLU A 66 -6.24 -15.92 -0.85
C GLU A 66 -4.71 -15.94 -0.85
N LEU A 67 -4.12 -15.60 0.28
CA LEU A 67 -2.67 -15.66 0.47
C LEU A 67 -2.29 -17.09 0.88
N ILE A 68 -1.66 -17.80 -0.04
CA ILE A 68 -1.22 -19.21 0.18
C ILE A 68 0.29 -19.24 0.21
N PRO A 69 0.91 -19.79 1.28
CA PRO A 69 2.35 -20.02 1.32
C PRO A 69 2.82 -20.91 0.17
N ASN A 70 4.08 -20.75 -0.25
CA ASN A 70 4.65 -21.59 -1.28
C ASN A 70 4.81 -23.03 -0.77
N ASN A 71 4.20 -24.00 -1.45
CA ASN A 71 4.22 -25.41 -1.09
C ASN A 71 5.57 -26.12 -1.37
N ASN A 72 6.48 -25.46 -2.07
CA ASN A 72 7.80 -26.03 -2.39
C ASN A 72 8.88 -25.66 -1.35
N GLU A 73 8.55 -24.82 -0.38
CA GLU A 73 9.49 -24.38 0.65
C GLU A 73 9.23 -25.15 1.96
N MET A 74 10.28 -25.73 2.52
CA MET A 74 10.22 -26.43 3.81
C MET A 74 10.29 -25.46 5.00
N GLU A 75 10.83 -24.24 4.75
CA GLU A 75 10.93 -23.17 5.73
C GLU A 75 10.16 -21.95 5.24
N SER A 76 9.53 -21.23 6.17
CA SER A 76 8.89 -19.97 5.84
C SER A 76 9.94 -18.94 5.41
N LYS A 77 9.69 -18.28 4.28
CA LYS A 77 10.51 -17.15 3.80
C LYS A 77 9.67 -15.90 3.78
N PRO A 78 10.14 -14.80 4.38
CA PRO A 78 9.47 -13.53 4.29
C PRO A 78 9.27 -13.08 2.84
N ILE A 79 8.13 -12.44 2.59
CA ILE A 79 7.81 -11.82 1.31
C ILE A 79 7.92 -10.32 1.50
N CYS A 80 8.81 -9.68 0.73
CA CYS A 80 9.01 -8.24 0.76
C CYS A 80 8.32 -7.58 -0.43
N PHE A 81 7.56 -6.53 -0.14
CA PHE A 81 7.01 -5.60 -1.11
C PHE A 81 7.62 -4.23 -0.87
N GLU A 82 8.06 -3.58 -1.95
CA GLU A 82 8.57 -2.22 -1.93
C GLU A 82 7.96 -1.46 -3.11
N ILE A 83 7.35 -0.32 -2.84
CA ILE A 83 6.76 0.52 -3.88
C ILE A 83 7.05 1.98 -3.63
N GLU A 84 7.37 2.69 -4.71
CA GLU A 84 7.51 4.14 -4.72
C GLU A 84 6.54 4.74 -5.72
N PHE A 85 5.76 5.72 -5.29
CA PHE A 85 4.80 6.40 -6.14
C PHE A 85 4.64 7.87 -5.78
N TYR A 86 4.01 8.60 -6.68
CA TYR A 86 3.74 10.03 -6.52
C TYR A 86 2.24 10.26 -6.38
N GLU A 87 1.89 11.08 -5.42
CA GLU A 87 0.52 11.50 -5.19
C GLU A 87 0.46 13.03 -5.02
N GLU A 88 -0.66 13.61 -5.41
CA GLU A 88 -0.97 15.01 -5.15
C GLU A 88 -2.37 15.13 -4.56
N ASP A 89 -2.52 16.04 -3.61
CA ASP A 89 -3.84 16.44 -3.16
C ASP A 89 -4.44 17.48 -4.11
N GLY A 90 -5.72 17.80 -3.92
CA GLY A 90 -6.39 18.82 -4.73
C GLY A 90 -5.89 20.26 -4.52
N GLU A 91 -4.89 20.47 -3.66
CA GLU A 91 -4.31 21.76 -3.27
C GLU A 91 -2.88 21.96 -3.79
N ASP A 92 -2.47 21.20 -4.82
CA ASP A 92 -1.11 21.20 -5.42
C ASP A 92 0.03 20.71 -4.51
N HIS A 93 -0.25 20.10 -3.35
CA HIS A 93 0.79 19.46 -2.57
C HIS A 93 1.15 18.12 -3.19
N LYS A 94 2.44 17.92 -3.44
CA LYS A 94 2.98 16.72 -4.10
C LYS A 94 3.85 15.93 -3.13
N PHE A 95 3.57 14.63 -3.08
CA PHE A 95 4.27 13.69 -2.22
C PHE A 95 4.93 12.60 -3.06
N LYS A 96 6.18 12.32 -2.74
CA LYS A 96 6.85 11.09 -3.09
C LYS A 96 6.64 10.13 -1.91
N ILE A 97 5.90 9.07 -2.13
CA ILE A 97 5.58 8.09 -1.10
C ILE A 97 6.39 6.84 -1.39
N HIS A 98 7.10 6.35 -0.39
CA HIS A 98 7.78 5.07 -0.41
C HIS A 98 7.17 4.20 0.70
N TYR A 99 6.74 3.01 0.34
CA TYR A 99 6.08 2.07 1.24
C TYR A 99 6.70 0.69 1.11
N GLU A 100 7.15 0.16 2.24
CA GLU A 100 7.68 -1.19 2.36
C GLU A 100 6.81 -2.02 3.27
N LEU A 101 6.61 -3.29 2.90
CA LEU A 101 5.87 -4.26 3.67
C LEU A 101 6.58 -5.62 3.59
N GLU A 102 6.92 -6.18 4.75
CA GLU A 102 7.47 -7.53 4.87
C GLU A 102 6.50 -8.39 5.67
N VAL A 103 6.13 -9.54 5.10
CA VAL A 103 5.15 -10.46 5.68
C VAL A 103 5.68 -11.89 5.74
N ASP A 104 5.33 -12.58 6.81
CA ASP A 104 5.52 -14.03 6.95
C ASP A 104 4.15 -14.71 6.89
N LEU A 105 3.95 -15.55 5.90
CA LEU A 105 2.71 -16.30 5.70
C LEU A 105 2.78 -17.74 6.26
N GLY A 106 3.94 -18.13 6.81
CA GLY A 106 4.20 -19.49 7.25
C GLY A 106 4.54 -20.45 6.12
N THR A 107 4.48 -21.75 6.44
CA THR A 107 4.65 -22.82 5.48
C THR A 107 3.29 -23.42 5.08
N PHE A 108 3.23 -24.07 3.93
CA PHE A 108 1.97 -24.59 3.37
C PHE A 108 1.30 -25.67 4.24
N LEU A 109 2.08 -26.44 4.98
CA LEU A 109 1.60 -27.57 5.78
C LEU A 109 1.49 -27.27 7.29
N GLU A 110 1.84 -26.07 7.72
CA GLU A 110 1.86 -25.70 9.12
C GLU A 110 0.54 -25.03 9.52
N GLU A 111 -0.41 -25.82 10.02
CA GLU A 111 -1.76 -25.34 10.36
C GLU A 111 -1.76 -24.33 11.52
N GLU A 112 -0.75 -24.40 12.42
CA GLU A 112 -0.67 -23.55 13.59
C GLU A 112 0.14 -22.25 13.35
N HIS A 113 0.72 -22.07 12.17
CA HIS A 113 1.53 -20.89 11.88
C HIS A 113 0.68 -19.62 11.80
N GLN A 114 0.95 -18.71 12.72
CA GLN A 114 0.31 -17.39 12.70
C GLN A 114 1.02 -16.49 11.70
N ARG A 115 0.26 -15.98 10.73
CA ARG A 115 0.72 -14.96 9.80
C ARG A 115 1.08 -13.71 10.55
N LYS A 116 2.15 -13.04 10.12
CA LYS A 116 2.60 -11.79 10.75
C LYS A 116 3.22 -10.83 9.75
N ILE A 117 3.00 -9.58 10.05
CA ILE A 117 3.74 -8.49 9.44
C ILE A 117 5.04 -8.37 10.21
N LEU A 118 6.16 -8.57 9.51
CA LEU A 118 7.50 -8.50 10.09
C LEU A 118 8.04 -7.07 10.08
N ALA A 119 7.76 -6.33 9.00
CA ALA A 119 8.11 -4.93 8.89
C ALA A 119 7.07 -4.17 8.06
N GLU A 120 6.84 -2.91 8.42
CA GLU A 120 6.04 -1.96 7.67
C GLU A 120 6.66 -0.57 7.80
N VAL A 121 7.00 0.05 6.68
CA VAL A 121 7.70 1.33 6.65
C VAL A 121 6.95 2.30 5.74
N LEU A 122 6.81 3.54 6.18
CA LEU A 122 6.32 4.65 5.38
C LEU A 122 7.33 5.77 5.36
N GLU A 123 7.76 6.17 4.17
CA GLU A 123 8.56 7.37 3.96
C GLU A 123 7.81 8.34 3.03
N VAL A 124 7.93 9.61 3.34
CA VAL A 124 7.31 10.70 2.57
C VAL A 124 8.37 11.73 2.23
N ASN A 125 8.59 11.96 0.94
CA ASN A 125 9.60 12.89 0.43
C ASN A 125 11.04 12.54 0.89
N GLY A 126 11.31 11.25 1.14
CA GLY A 126 12.58 10.74 1.62
C GLY A 126 12.80 10.88 3.12
N GLU A 127 11.76 11.23 3.88
CA GLU A 127 11.77 11.26 5.33
C GLU A 127 10.88 10.17 5.89
N ARG A 128 11.40 9.37 6.81
CA ARG A 128 10.66 8.28 7.46
C ARG A 128 9.59 8.85 8.37
N VAL A 129 8.35 8.41 8.16
CA VAL A 129 7.19 8.81 8.97
C VAL A 129 6.95 7.80 10.07
N PHE A 130 7.00 6.52 9.74
CA PHE A 130 7.00 5.44 10.72
C PHE A 130 7.77 4.21 10.22
N GLU A 131 8.28 3.46 11.17
CA GLU A 131 8.83 2.13 11.00
C GLU A 131 8.24 1.22 12.07
N ARG A 132 7.63 0.15 11.64
CA ARG A 132 7.14 -0.93 12.48
C ARG A 132 7.97 -2.19 12.19
N THR A 133 8.49 -2.79 13.23
CA THR A 133 9.12 -4.12 13.25
C THR A 133 8.56 -4.87 14.46
N GLN A 134 9.39 -5.27 15.42
CA GLN A 134 8.94 -5.73 16.75
C GLN A 134 8.36 -4.55 17.56
N ASP A 135 8.94 -3.36 17.36
CA ASP A 135 8.51 -2.10 17.95
C ASP A 135 8.00 -1.16 16.85
N LEU A 136 7.23 -0.15 17.27
CA LEU A 136 6.79 0.95 16.45
C LEU A 136 7.61 2.20 16.77
N LYS A 137 8.20 2.78 15.72
CA LYS A 137 8.87 4.08 15.77
C LYS A 137 8.10 5.07 14.90
N ILE A 138 7.72 6.19 15.48
CA ILE A 138 7.14 7.33 14.77
C ILE A 138 8.20 8.42 14.72
N GLU A 139 8.50 8.92 13.52
CA GLU A 139 9.61 9.85 13.33
C GLU A 139 9.11 11.20 12.77
N ASN A 140 9.35 11.50 11.52
CA ASN A 140 9.20 12.83 10.92
C ASN A 140 7.73 13.19 10.56
N LEU A 141 6.81 13.21 11.52
CA LEU A 141 5.41 13.63 11.27
C LEU A 141 5.30 15.04 10.67
N LYS A 142 6.32 15.88 10.84
CA LYS A 142 6.33 17.25 10.29
C LYS A 142 6.22 17.29 8.76
N VAL A 143 6.63 16.22 8.06
CA VAL A 143 6.53 16.15 6.59
C VAL A 143 5.08 16.12 6.10
N ILE A 144 4.15 15.68 6.97
CA ILE A 144 2.71 15.60 6.71
C ILE A 144 1.89 16.42 7.72
N LYS A 145 2.46 17.46 8.31
CA LYS A 145 1.85 18.22 9.43
C LYS A 145 0.42 18.68 9.14
N ASP A 146 0.17 19.16 7.91
CA ASP A 146 -1.13 19.73 7.51
C ASP A 146 -2.23 18.65 7.34
N TYR A 147 -1.85 17.38 7.49
CA TYR A 147 -2.73 16.20 7.41
C TYR A 147 -2.92 15.50 8.76
N LEU A 148 -2.20 15.93 9.80
CA LEU A 148 -2.30 15.31 11.12
C LEU A 148 -3.67 15.58 11.76
N SER A 149 -4.08 14.69 12.66
CA SER A 149 -5.25 14.90 13.50
C SER A 149 -4.92 15.90 14.63
N ASP A 150 -5.91 16.66 15.07
CA ASP A 150 -5.76 17.63 16.17
C ASP A 150 -5.23 16.99 17.47
N ILE A 151 -5.57 15.72 17.71
CA ILE A 151 -5.09 14.97 18.90
C ILE A 151 -3.59 14.74 18.81
N THR A 152 -3.07 14.42 17.65
CA THR A 152 -1.63 14.16 17.44
C THR A 152 -0.79 15.42 17.64
N GLU A 153 -1.29 16.57 17.20
CA GLU A 153 -0.59 17.84 17.37
C GLU A 153 -0.45 18.26 18.83
N GLN A 154 -1.43 17.89 19.67
CA GLN A 154 -1.50 18.32 21.08
C GLN A 154 -0.82 17.35 22.03
N ASN A 155 -0.71 16.06 21.74
CA ASN A 155 -0.32 15.02 22.67
C ASN A 155 0.58 13.92 22.05
N ALA A 156 1.64 14.28 21.35
CA ALA A 156 2.47 13.35 20.57
C ALA A 156 3.00 12.13 21.38
N ASP A 157 3.45 12.31 22.61
CA ASP A 157 4.03 11.22 23.41
C ASP A 157 2.98 10.19 23.84
N SER A 158 1.82 10.64 24.32
CA SER A 158 0.72 9.75 24.71
C SER A 158 0.14 9.00 23.51
N VAL A 159 0.09 9.66 22.36
CA VAL A 159 -0.39 9.09 21.10
C VAL A 159 0.54 7.99 20.59
N ASN A 160 1.86 8.17 20.75
CA ASN A 160 2.85 7.15 20.38
C ASN A 160 2.73 5.89 21.25
N GLU A 161 2.47 6.02 22.54
CA GLU A 161 2.27 4.87 23.42
C GLU A 161 0.98 4.09 23.07
N ILE A 162 -0.10 4.81 22.80
CA ILE A 162 -1.37 4.20 22.35
C ILE A 162 -1.15 3.44 21.05
N ALA A 163 -0.42 4.02 20.11
CA ALA A 163 -0.13 3.41 18.83
C ALA A 163 0.66 2.11 18.96
N LYS A 164 1.70 2.09 19.82
CA LYS A 164 2.48 0.88 20.11
C LYS A 164 1.62 -0.24 20.70
N ASN A 165 0.72 0.09 21.60
CA ASN A 165 -0.16 -0.87 22.26
C ASN A 165 -1.30 -1.38 21.35
N SER A 166 -1.58 -0.70 20.22
CA SER A 166 -2.64 -1.07 19.27
C SER A 166 -2.16 -1.96 18.13
N LEU A 167 -0.88 -2.34 18.09
CA LEU A 167 -0.35 -3.16 17.01
C LEU A 167 -0.95 -4.57 17.00
N ASN A 168 -1.46 -4.96 15.85
CA ASN A 168 -1.91 -6.32 15.56
C ASN A 168 -0.96 -6.96 14.56
N GLN A 169 -0.61 -8.24 14.76
CA GLN A 169 0.38 -8.92 13.92
C GLN A 169 -0.07 -9.11 12.48
N GLU A 170 -1.37 -9.18 12.23
CA GLU A 170 -1.92 -9.41 10.90
C GLU A 170 -2.49 -8.14 10.24
N GLU A 171 -2.57 -7.02 10.95
CA GLU A 171 -3.17 -5.78 10.46
C GLU A 171 -2.12 -4.74 10.14
N LEU A 172 -2.27 -4.05 9.01
CA LEU A 172 -1.40 -2.95 8.63
C LEU A 172 -1.52 -1.79 9.61
N PHE A 173 -0.40 -1.28 10.07
CA PHE A 173 -0.39 -0.07 10.88
C PHE A 173 -0.87 1.14 10.08
N LEU A 174 -0.49 1.26 8.80
CA LEU A 174 -0.91 2.36 7.92
C LEU A 174 -2.43 2.55 7.90
N THR A 175 -3.19 1.49 7.69
CA THR A 175 -4.64 1.56 7.47
C THR A 175 -5.49 1.43 8.72
N ASN A 176 -4.89 0.96 9.80
CA ASN A 176 -5.55 0.82 11.11
C ASN A 176 -5.00 1.84 12.11
N GLY A 177 -3.84 1.59 12.72
CA GLY A 177 -3.29 2.47 13.77
C GLY A 177 -2.98 3.88 13.27
N PHE A 178 -2.20 4.01 12.20
CA PHE A 178 -1.80 5.32 11.67
C PHE A 178 -2.99 6.14 11.19
N LYS A 179 -3.93 5.50 10.48
CA LYS A 179 -5.18 6.13 10.03
C LYS A 179 -6.01 6.69 11.19
N LEU A 180 -6.19 5.89 12.24
CA LEU A 180 -7.09 6.27 13.34
C LEU A 180 -6.45 7.28 14.28
N ILE A 181 -5.16 7.15 14.54
CA ILE A 181 -4.46 7.88 15.58
C ILE A 181 -3.83 9.14 15.00
N PHE A 182 -3.07 9.03 13.91
CA PHE A 182 -2.23 10.12 13.40
C PHE A 182 -2.88 10.91 12.27
N SER A 183 -3.27 10.26 11.18
CA SER A 183 -3.72 10.97 9.99
C SER A 183 -4.71 10.19 9.13
N PRO A 184 -6.02 10.34 9.36
CA PRO A 184 -7.04 9.81 8.48
C PRO A 184 -6.93 10.36 7.05
N LYS A 185 -6.60 11.66 6.91
CA LYS A 185 -6.52 12.35 5.61
C LYS A 185 -5.37 11.83 4.75
N PHE A 186 -4.18 11.69 5.34
CA PHE A 186 -3.00 11.23 4.60
C PHE A 186 -3.12 9.75 4.24
N THR A 187 -3.61 8.92 5.17
CA THR A 187 -3.90 7.50 4.87
C THR A 187 -4.91 7.37 3.73
N LYS A 188 -5.96 8.19 3.74
CA LYS A 188 -6.95 8.19 2.66
C LYS A 188 -6.30 8.50 1.31
N LEU A 189 -5.38 9.45 1.23
CA LEU A 189 -4.66 9.81 0.01
C LEU A 189 -3.86 8.61 -0.53
N ILE A 190 -3.17 7.86 0.34
CA ILE A 190 -2.46 6.64 -0.05
C ILE A 190 -3.44 5.55 -0.53
N VAL A 191 -4.50 5.28 0.21
CA VAL A 191 -5.50 4.27 -0.13
C VAL A 191 -6.23 4.62 -1.42
N ASP A 192 -6.54 5.89 -1.66
CA ASP A 192 -7.15 6.37 -2.89
C ASP A 192 -6.23 6.16 -4.11
N TRP A 193 -4.91 6.26 -3.93
CA TRP A 193 -3.95 5.91 -4.99
C TRP A 193 -4.04 4.42 -5.36
N PHE A 194 -4.01 3.53 -4.38
CA PHE A 194 -4.17 2.08 -4.60
C PHE A 194 -5.54 1.71 -5.18
N THR A 195 -6.58 2.46 -4.86
CA THR A 195 -7.94 2.22 -5.34
C THR A 195 -8.14 2.68 -6.79
N ASN A 196 -7.70 3.90 -7.09
CA ASN A 196 -8.14 4.62 -8.28
C ASN A 196 -7.03 4.84 -9.32
N LYS A 197 -5.76 4.84 -8.91
CA LYS A 197 -4.63 5.16 -9.78
C LYS A 197 -3.75 3.95 -10.08
N PHE A 198 -3.62 3.02 -9.14
CA PHE A 198 -2.85 1.78 -9.33
C PHE A 198 -3.72 0.69 -9.95
N MET A 199 -3.61 0.54 -11.26
CA MET A 199 -4.39 -0.44 -12.04
C MET A 199 -3.48 -1.57 -12.51
N VAL A 200 -3.83 -2.80 -12.15
CA VAL A 200 -3.16 -4.02 -12.59
C VAL A 200 -3.97 -4.66 -13.71
N ILE A 201 -3.34 -4.89 -14.87
CA ILE A 201 -3.98 -5.44 -16.06
C ILE A 201 -3.27 -6.72 -16.45
N TYR A 202 -3.93 -7.86 -16.25
CA TYR A 202 -3.39 -9.19 -16.61
C TYR A 202 -3.43 -9.46 -18.10
N ARG A 203 -4.44 -8.96 -18.79
CA ARG A 203 -4.67 -9.19 -20.24
C ARG A 203 -5.24 -7.94 -20.86
N ALA A 204 -4.66 -7.55 -21.98
CA ALA A 204 -5.11 -6.35 -22.69
C ALA A 204 -6.54 -6.47 -23.25
N ASP A 205 -6.97 -7.68 -23.61
CA ASP A 205 -8.32 -7.98 -24.10
C ASP A 205 -9.40 -7.96 -23.00
N SER A 206 -9.00 -8.04 -21.73
CA SER A 206 -9.91 -7.90 -20.60
C SER A 206 -10.12 -6.46 -20.15
N MET A 207 -9.46 -5.50 -20.78
CA MET A 207 -9.72 -4.08 -20.58
C MET A 207 -11.12 -3.73 -21.10
N GLN A 208 -12.11 -3.79 -20.23
CA GLN A 208 -13.36 -3.09 -20.49
C GLN A 208 -13.06 -1.60 -20.45
N LEU A 209 -13.29 -0.92 -21.57
CA LEU A 209 -13.32 0.55 -21.59
C LEU A 209 -14.37 0.97 -20.57
N ILE A 210 -13.91 1.41 -19.41
CA ILE A 210 -14.79 2.11 -18.46
C ILE A 210 -15.23 3.34 -19.23
N LYS A 211 -16.44 3.31 -19.78
CA LYS A 211 -17.09 4.51 -20.30
C LYS A 211 -17.13 5.46 -19.11
N ARG A 212 -16.26 6.45 -19.10
CA ARG A 212 -16.43 7.61 -18.23
C ARG A 212 -17.79 8.14 -18.61
N PHE A 213 -18.77 7.99 -17.75
CA PHE A 213 -20.03 8.70 -17.91
C PHE A 213 -19.64 10.17 -17.91
N ALA A 214 -19.80 10.81 -19.06
CA ALA A 214 -19.60 12.23 -19.17
C ALA A 214 -20.51 12.87 -18.12
N ASP A 215 -19.94 13.73 -17.30
CA ASP A 215 -20.69 14.46 -16.28
C ASP A 215 -21.85 15.18 -16.99
N PRO A 216 -23.13 14.86 -16.69
CA PRO A 216 -24.27 15.46 -17.38
C PRO A 216 -24.43 16.96 -17.10
N LYS A 217 -23.57 17.55 -16.28
CA LYS A 217 -23.59 18.98 -15.92
C LYS A 217 -22.63 19.86 -16.73
N LYS A 218 -21.92 19.32 -17.73
CA LYS A 218 -21.16 20.13 -18.71
C LYS A 218 -21.87 20.11 -20.05
N LYS A 219 -22.95 20.86 -20.15
CA LYS A 219 -23.48 21.42 -21.38
C LYS A 219 -23.37 22.95 -21.29
#